data_a7b186e0e2a6bc6bc2f933751c3fdeef
#
_entry.id   a7b186e0e2a6bc6bc2f933751c3fdeef
#
_cell.length_a   1.000
_cell.length_b   1.000
_cell.length_c   1.000
_cell.angle_alpha   90.00
_cell.angle_beta   90.00
_cell.angle_gamma   90.00
#
_symmetry.space_group_name_H-M   'P 1'
#
loop_
_entity.id
_entity.type
_entity.pdbx_description
1 polymer ?
#
loop_
_entity_poly.entity_id
_entity_poly.type
_entity_poly.pdbx_seq_one_letter_code
_entity_poly.pdbx_strand_id
1 'polypeptide(L)'
;MLLKRREFEMISQQEIEKTEELKKCNFCDPHFRGSFKLHFQPRRATKNSAAYDLYSPIRIVLKPGEIAKIPTGFKIKMPRNEAFFIYIRSSYGAKDIILPAGVNIIDADYYNNPKNEGHFFICIKNNSKKDFVIEEGDRIAQGVFQKYYTCGETVKTKRSGGFGSSGTK
;
A
#
# COMPACT_ATOMS: atom_id res chain seq x y z
N MET A 1 -7.39 -5.26 -28.96
CA MET A 1 -7.39 -4.30 -27.83
C MET A 1 -6.79 -5.02 -26.62
N LEU A 2 -5.52 -4.77 -26.30
CA LEU A 2 -4.86 -5.38 -25.14
C LEU A 2 -5.64 -4.95 -23.90
N LEU A 3 -6.23 -5.92 -23.19
CA LEU A 3 -6.84 -5.71 -21.88
C LEU A 3 -5.79 -5.04 -20.98
N LYS A 4 -6.05 -3.80 -20.58
CA LYS A 4 -5.20 -3.08 -19.62
C LYS A 4 -5.23 -3.84 -18.29
N ARG A 5 -4.17 -4.59 -18.01
CA ARG A 5 -4.08 -5.50 -16.88
C ARG A 5 -3.80 -4.70 -15.60
N ARG A 6 -4.53 -5.03 -14.52
CA ARG A 6 -4.22 -4.58 -13.16
C ARG A 6 -3.43 -5.68 -12.48
N GLU A 7 -2.34 -5.32 -11.83
CA GLU A 7 -1.43 -6.30 -11.25
C GLU A 7 -0.75 -5.74 -10.01
N PHE A 8 -0.63 -6.59 -8.97
CA PHE A 8 0.25 -6.34 -7.83
C PHE A 8 1.55 -7.10 -8.09
N GLU A 9 2.63 -6.36 -8.29
CA GLU A 9 3.97 -6.89 -8.51
C GLU A 9 4.80 -6.70 -7.25
N MET A 10 5.62 -7.69 -6.89
CA MET A 10 6.60 -7.51 -5.83
C MET A 10 7.65 -6.50 -6.27
N ILE A 11 8.11 -5.70 -5.32
CA ILE A 11 9.30 -4.86 -5.50
C ILE A 11 10.56 -5.71 -5.68
N SER A 12 11.63 -5.12 -6.20
CA SER A 12 12.91 -5.82 -6.36
C SER A 12 13.55 -6.18 -5.02
N GLN A 13 14.52 -7.07 -5.03
CA GLN A 13 15.32 -7.37 -3.85
C GLN A 13 16.09 -6.14 -3.35
N GLN A 14 16.58 -5.33 -4.29
CA GLN A 14 17.28 -4.09 -3.96
C GLN A 14 16.37 -3.09 -3.21
N GLU A 15 15.09 -3.01 -3.57
CA GLU A 15 14.15 -2.13 -2.88
C GLU A 15 13.75 -2.69 -1.50
N ILE A 16 13.66 -4.01 -1.36
CA ILE A 16 13.48 -4.68 -0.05
C ILE A 16 14.63 -4.32 0.87
N GLU A 17 15.87 -4.41 0.40
CA GLU A 17 17.08 -4.12 1.17
C GLU A 17 17.21 -2.65 1.61
N LYS A 18 16.53 -1.72 0.92
CA LYS A 18 16.44 -0.32 1.34
C LYS A 18 15.36 -0.08 2.41
N THR A 19 14.45 -1.04 2.61
CA THR A 19 13.31 -0.88 3.54
C THR A 19 13.63 -1.59 4.85
N GLU A 20 14.02 -0.83 5.88
CA GLU A 20 14.50 -1.37 7.16
C GLU A 20 13.49 -2.31 7.83
N GLU A 21 12.20 -2.00 7.72
CA GLU A 21 11.15 -2.83 8.30
C GLU A 21 11.04 -4.18 7.59
N LEU A 22 11.22 -4.21 6.26
CA LEU A 22 11.17 -5.45 5.50
C LEU A 22 12.40 -6.32 5.71
N LYS A 23 13.56 -5.76 6.03
CA LYS A 23 14.77 -6.55 6.37
C LYS A 23 14.54 -7.46 7.57
N LYS A 24 13.66 -7.07 8.49
CA LYS A 24 13.31 -7.82 9.70
C LYS A 24 12.24 -8.88 9.48
N CYS A 25 11.63 -8.88 8.31
CA CYS A 25 10.59 -9.84 7.94
C CYS A 25 11.25 -11.19 7.57
N ASN A 26 10.76 -12.29 8.14
CA ASN A 26 11.27 -13.62 7.86
C ASN A 26 11.15 -14.05 6.37
N PHE A 27 10.30 -13.36 5.61
CA PHE A 27 10.06 -13.63 4.19
C PHE A 27 10.86 -12.74 3.22
N CYS A 28 11.73 -11.88 3.73
CA CYS A 28 12.52 -10.97 2.89
C CYS A 28 13.80 -11.58 2.32
N ASP A 29 14.16 -12.76 2.79
CA ASP A 29 15.22 -13.57 2.18
C ASP A 29 14.85 -13.91 0.71
N PRO A 30 15.77 -13.76 -0.25
CA PRO A 30 15.52 -14.09 -1.65
C PRO A 30 14.97 -15.50 -1.88
N HIS A 31 15.35 -16.46 -1.03
CA HIS A 31 14.85 -17.84 -1.09
C HIS A 31 13.36 -17.96 -0.74
N PHE A 32 12.81 -17.02 0.04
CA PHE A 32 11.41 -17.03 0.47
C PHE A 32 10.50 -16.07 -0.30
N ARG A 33 10.96 -15.45 -1.39
CA ARG A 33 10.14 -14.50 -2.18
C ARG A 33 8.80 -15.09 -2.65
N GLY A 34 8.80 -16.36 -3.03
CA GLY A 34 7.55 -17.06 -3.40
C GLY A 34 6.57 -17.16 -2.22
N SER A 35 7.08 -17.46 -1.04
CA SER A 35 6.30 -17.52 0.19
C SER A 35 5.79 -16.15 0.59
N PHE A 36 6.61 -15.09 0.50
CA PHE A 36 6.17 -13.71 0.74
C PHE A 36 5.00 -13.34 -0.18
N LYS A 37 5.12 -13.60 -1.47
CA LYS A 37 4.04 -13.34 -2.44
C LYS A 37 2.78 -14.09 -2.08
N LEU A 38 2.90 -15.36 -1.73
CA LEU A 38 1.76 -16.21 -1.38
C LEU A 38 1.00 -15.69 -0.15
N HIS A 39 1.72 -15.20 0.88
CA HIS A 39 1.12 -14.76 2.14
C HIS A 39 0.58 -13.33 2.08
N PHE A 40 1.31 -12.40 1.46
CA PHE A 40 1.04 -10.96 1.57
C PHE A 40 0.52 -10.31 0.29
N GLN A 41 0.45 -11.03 -0.84
CA GLN A 41 -0.11 -10.45 -2.06
C GLN A 41 -1.55 -9.97 -1.84
N PRO A 42 -1.88 -8.72 -2.19
CA PRO A 42 -3.24 -8.22 -2.07
C PRO A 42 -4.24 -9.11 -2.82
N ARG A 43 -5.32 -9.52 -2.16
CA ARG A 43 -6.34 -10.41 -2.74
C ARG A 43 -7.73 -10.10 -2.23
N ARG A 44 -8.73 -10.40 -3.05
CA ARG A 44 -10.14 -10.28 -2.66
C ARG A 44 -10.55 -11.46 -1.77
N ALA A 45 -11.31 -11.16 -0.72
CA ALA A 45 -11.77 -12.21 0.20
C ALA A 45 -12.81 -13.15 -0.44
N THR A 46 -13.67 -12.63 -1.34
CA THR A 46 -14.74 -13.41 -2.01
C THR A 46 -14.85 -13.04 -3.48
N LYS A 47 -15.60 -13.83 -4.24
CA LYS A 47 -15.86 -13.61 -5.68
C LYS A 47 -16.41 -12.22 -5.97
N ASN A 48 -17.25 -11.68 -5.10
CA ASN A 48 -17.94 -10.41 -5.29
C ASN A 48 -17.39 -9.26 -4.42
N SER A 49 -16.30 -9.47 -3.68
CA SER A 49 -15.62 -8.39 -2.97
C SER A 49 -15.08 -7.36 -3.96
N ALA A 50 -15.38 -6.09 -3.78
CA ALA A 50 -14.81 -5.00 -4.57
C ALA A 50 -13.36 -4.73 -4.18
N ALA A 51 -13.05 -4.82 -2.89
CA ALA A 51 -11.76 -4.48 -2.33
C ALA A 51 -10.79 -5.67 -2.26
N TYR A 52 -9.51 -5.36 -2.38
CA TYR A 52 -8.38 -6.24 -2.11
C TYR A 52 -7.90 -6.01 -0.67
N ASP A 53 -7.85 -7.06 0.14
CA ASP A 53 -7.24 -7.01 1.46
C ASP A 53 -5.73 -6.75 1.35
N LEU A 54 -5.22 -5.85 2.19
CA LEU A 54 -3.81 -5.47 2.28
C LEU A 54 -3.29 -5.94 3.64
N TYR A 55 -2.13 -6.59 3.62
CA TYR A 55 -1.57 -7.29 4.77
C TYR A 55 -0.37 -6.55 5.36
N SER A 56 -0.15 -6.71 6.65
CA SER A 56 1.10 -6.31 7.31
C SER A 56 2.11 -7.46 7.20
N PRO A 57 3.28 -7.26 6.59
CA PRO A 57 4.34 -8.26 6.59
C PRO A 57 5.19 -8.24 7.87
N ILE A 58 4.87 -7.37 8.82
CA ILE A 58 5.62 -7.17 10.05
C ILE A 58 4.69 -7.10 11.26
N ARG A 59 5.21 -7.53 12.41
CA ARG A 59 4.59 -7.25 13.71
C ARG A 59 4.98 -5.86 14.18
N ILE A 60 4.01 -5.09 14.68
CA ILE A 60 4.24 -3.75 15.24
C ILE A 60 3.29 -3.46 16.40
N VAL A 61 3.77 -2.73 17.41
CA VAL A 61 2.95 -2.21 18.51
C VAL A 61 2.85 -0.71 18.36
N LEU A 62 1.64 -0.20 18.26
CA LEU A 62 1.34 1.23 18.17
C LEU A 62 0.83 1.73 19.49
N LYS A 63 1.54 2.65 20.11
CA LYS A 63 1.07 3.39 21.30
C LYS A 63 -0.05 4.36 20.93
N PRO A 64 -0.85 4.83 21.91
CA PRO A 64 -1.83 5.89 21.69
C PRO A 64 -1.23 7.11 20.99
N GLY A 65 -1.85 7.56 19.91
CA GLY A 65 -1.41 8.69 19.09
C GLY A 65 -0.31 8.38 18.07
N GLU A 66 0.33 7.23 18.16
CA GLU A 66 1.45 6.85 17.28
C GLU A 66 0.99 6.55 15.85
N ILE A 67 1.85 6.92 14.89
CA ILE A 67 1.67 6.64 13.47
C ILE A 67 2.78 5.70 13.01
N ALA A 68 2.40 4.60 12.36
CA ALA A 68 3.32 3.73 11.66
C ALA A 68 3.13 3.80 10.15
N LYS A 69 4.23 3.70 9.42
CA LYS A 69 4.28 3.54 7.98
C LYS A 69 4.64 2.09 7.65
N ILE A 70 3.65 1.28 7.34
CA ILE A 70 3.79 -0.16 7.13
C ILE A 70 4.10 -0.44 5.66
N PRO A 71 5.24 -1.06 5.32
CA PRO A 71 5.58 -1.45 3.96
C PRO A 71 4.70 -2.61 3.50
N THR A 72 4.32 -2.62 2.22
CA THR A 72 3.54 -3.75 1.68
C THR A 72 4.39 -4.77 0.95
N GLY A 73 5.56 -4.39 0.45
CA GLY A 73 6.41 -5.21 -0.41
C GLY A 73 5.92 -5.28 -1.86
N PHE A 74 4.91 -4.48 -2.22
CA PHE A 74 4.31 -4.50 -3.55
C PHE A 74 4.26 -3.11 -4.20
N LYS A 75 4.19 -3.13 -5.53
CA LYS A 75 3.88 -1.99 -6.41
C LYS A 75 2.67 -2.34 -7.28
N ILE A 76 1.96 -1.33 -7.76
CA ILE A 76 0.68 -1.52 -8.44
C ILE A 76 0.78 -1.02 -9.88
N LYS A 77 0.56 -1.94 -10.83
CA LYS A 77 0.39 -1.63 -12.23
C LYS A 77 -1.09 -1.51 -12.56
N MET A 78 -1.48 -0.42 -13.20
CA MET A 78 -2.87 -0.19 -13.56
C MET A 78 -3.00 0.72 -14.80
N PRO A 79 -4.19 0.80 -15.44
CA PRO A 79 -4.47 1.77 -16.51
C PRO A 79 -4.29 3.23 -16.05
N ARG A 80 -3.83 4.10 -16.96
CA ARG A 80 -3.55 5.52 -16.67
C ARG A 80 -4.76 6.35 -16.24
N ASN A 81 -5.97 5.86 -16.47
CA ASN A 81 -7.23 6.51 -16.09
C ASN A 81 -7.87 5.86 -14.86
N GLU A 82 -7.04 5.18 -14.06
CA GLU A 82 -7.44 4.55 -12.82
C GLU A 82 -6.45 4.92 -11.71
N ALA A 83 -6.94 4.91 -10.49
CA ALA A 83 -6.15 5.01 -9.27
C ALA A 83 -6.57 3.89 -8.31
N PHE A 84 -5.67 3.56 -7.37
CA PHE A 84 -5.94 2.60 -6.33
C PHE A 84 -6.17 3.35 -5.01
N PHE A 85 -7.40 3.26 -4.50
CA PHE A 85 -7.83 3.94 -3.28
C PHE A 85 -7.75 2.97 -2.10
N ILE A 86 -7.04 3.36 -1.05
CA ILE A 86 -6.84 2.55 0.14
C ILE A 86 -7.66 3.12 1.29
N TYR A 87 -8.43 2.24 1.92
CA TYR A 87 -9.31 2.51 3.05
C TYR A 87 -8.91 1.64 4.24
N ILE A 88 -9.17 2.15 5.45
CA ILE A 88 -9.05 1.30 6.64
C ILE A 88 -10.13 0.20 6.61
N ARG A 89 -9.83 -0.97 7.17
CA ARG A 89 -10.84 -2.01 7.34
C ARG A 89 -11.79 -1.66 8.49
N SER A 90 -13.07 -2.02 8.35
CA SER A 90 -14.09 -1.76 9.37
C SER A 90 -13.71 -2.28 10.75
N SER A 91 -13.07 -3.45 10.83
CA SER A 91 -12.62 -4.04 12.11
C SER A 91 -11.52 -3.23 12.81
N TYR A 92 -10.73 -2.48 12.06
CA TYR A 92 -9.72 -1.56 12.58
C TYR A 92 -10.36 -0.22 12.96
N GLY A 93 -11.23 0.32 12.08
CA GLY A 93 -11.99 1.54 12.38
C GLY A 93 -12.83 1.43 13.65
N ALA A 94 -13.46 0.28 13.88
CA ALA A 94 -14.23 0.00 15.11
C ALA A 94 -13.37 0.01 16.40
N LYS A 95 -12.04 -0.10 16.27
CA LYS A 95 -11.06 -0.02 17.37
C LYS A 95 -10.36 1.34 17.42
N ASP A 96 -10.89 2.33 16.71
CA ASP A 96 -10.33 3.68 16.58
C ASP A 96 -8.90 3.67 15.99
N ILE A 97 -8.65 2.75 15.05
CA ILE A 97 -7.44 2.71 14.24
C ILE A 97 -7.78 3.31 12.88
N ILE A 98 -7.03 4.32 12.46
CA ILE A 98 -7.38 5.14 11.30
C ILE A 98 -6.23 5.25 10.28
N LEU A 99 -6.56 5.64 9.05
CA LEU A 99 -5.59 6.21 8.11
C LEU A 99 -5.51 7.73 8.37
N PRO A 100 -4.33 8.30 8.69
CA PRO A 100 -4.23 9.73 9.03
C PRO A 100 -4.72 10.67 7.91
N ALA A 101 -4.56 10.25 6.65
CA ALA A 101 -5.03 10.99 5.48
C ALA A 101 -6.51 10.69 5.11
N GLY A 102 -7.21 9.86 5.90
CA GLY A 102 -8.56 9.39 5.59
C GLY A 102 -8.56 8.35 4.46
N VAL A 103 -8.11 8.69 3.29
CA VAL A 103 -7.96 7.80 2.12
C VAL A 103 -6.59 8.02 1.50
N ASN A 104 -5.87 6.95 1.22
CA ASN A 104 -4.62 7.04 0.46
C ASN A 104 -4.91 6.75 -1.02
N ILE A 105 -4.35 7.57 -1.90
CA ILE A 105 -4.50 7.43 -3.35
C ILE A 105 -3.15 7.05 -3.95
N ILE A 106 -3.13 5.94 -4.69
CA ILE A 106 -1.98 5.50 -5.48
C ILE A 106 -2.30 5.75 -6.95
N ASP A 107 -1.57 6.67 -7.55
CA ASP A 107 -1.74 7.02 -8.96
C ASP A 107 -1.08 5.99 -9.87
N ALA A 108 -1.55 5.89 -11.11
CA ALA A 108 -1.01 4.95 -12.09
C ALA A 108 0.46 5.24 -12.47
N ASP A 109 0.89 6.50 -12.40
CA ASP A 109 2.27 6.92 -12.69
C ASP A 109 3.23 6.74 -11.50
N TYR A 110 2.71 6.29 -10.34
CA TYR A 110 3.55 5.90 -9.22
C TYR A 110 4.31 4.60 -9.47
N TYR A 111 3.78 3.73 -10.33
CA TYR A 111 4.42 2.47 -10.71
C TYR A 111 5.78 2.70 -11.36
N ASN A 112 6.80 1.98 -10.90
CA ASN A 112 8.18 2.07 -11.35
C ASN A 112 8.80 3.48 -11.27
N ASN A 113 8.39 4.31 -10.32
CA ASN A 113 9.08 5.58 -10.10
C ASN A 113 10.53 5.36 -9.66
N PRO A 114 11.47 6.30 -9.97
CA PRO A 114 12.89 6.08 -9.77
C PRO A 114 13.34 6.03 -8.30
N LYS A 115 12.54 6.49 -7.35
CA LYS A 115 12.94 6.54 -5.93
C LYS A 115 12.74 5.21 -5.22
N ASN A 116 11.60 4.54 -5.44
CA ASN A 116 11.22 3.34 -4.72
C ASN A 116 10.41 2.34 -5.55
N GLU A 117 10.57 2.33 -6.86
CA GLU A 117 9.89 1.44 -7.82
C GLU A 117 8.35 1.52 -7.78
N GLY A 118 7.76 2.43 -7.04
CA GLY A 118 6.33 2.46 -6.77
C GLY A 118 5.91 1.59 -5.58
N HIS A 119 6.86 1.23 -4.70
CA HIS A 119 6.57 0.57 -3.44
C HIS A 119 5.59 1.41 -2.62
N PHE A 120 4.41 0.88 -2.36
CA PHE A 120 3.41 1.60 -1.59
C PHE A 120 3.38 1.15 -0.12
N PHE A 121 3.06 2.09 0.74
CA PHE A 121 3.03 1.92 2.19
C PHE A 121 1.62 2.25 2.69
N ILE A 122 1.29 1.70 3.85
CA ILE A 122 0.04 1.99 4.54
C ILE A 122 0.37 2.73 5.83
N CYS A 123 -0.03 4.01 5.91
CA CYS A 123 0.13 4.79 7.13
C CYS A 123 -1.07 4.56 8.03
N ILE A 124 -0.85 4.06 9.24
CA ILE A 124 -1.88 3.76 10.22
C ILE A 124 -1.58 4.54 11.50
N LYS A 125 -2.61 5.14 12.08
CA LYS A 125 -2.55 5.81 13.38
C LYS A 125 -3.41 5.06 14.38
N ASN A 126 -2.84 4.82 15.56
CA ASN A 126 -3.61 4.41 16.72
C ASN A 126 -4.23 5.66 17.36
N ASN A 127 -5.53 5.88 17.15
CA ASN A 127 -6.27 7.00 17.75
C ASN A 127 -6.95 6.60 19.07
N SER A 128 -6.86 5.32 19.45
CA SER A 128 -7.40 4.80 20.70
C SER A 128 -6.53 5.19 21.93
N LYS A 129 -7.00 4.87 23.13
CA LYS A 129 -6.31 5.17 24.39
C LYS A 129 -5.44 4.02 24.90
N LYS A 130 -5.30 2.92 24.14
CA LYS A 130 -4.54 1.72 24.53
C LYS A 130 -3.56 1.34 23.43
N ASP A 131 -2.51 0.64 23.79
CA ASP A 131 -1.61 0.04 22.82
C ASP A 131 -2.39 -0.87 21.87
N PHE A 132 -2.05 -0.80 20.60
CA PHE A 132 -2.65 -1.63 19.55
C PHE A 132 -1.57 -2.45 18.88
N VAL A 133 -1.77 -3.76 18.88
CA VAL A 133 -0.85 -4.70 18.23
C VAL A 133 -1.37 -5.07 16.86
N ILE A 134 -0.51 -4.95 15.87
CA ILE A 134 -0.68 -5.48 14.51
C ILE A 134 0.25 -6.67 14.41
N GLU A 135 -0.29 -7.84 14.14
CA GLU A 135 0.52 -9.04 13.93
C GLU A 135 0.92 -9.18 12.45
N GLU A 136 2.00 -9.91 12.20
CA GLU A 136 2.38 -10.32 10.85
C GLU A 136 1.23 -11.13 10.22
N GLY A 137 0.86 -10.79 8.98
CA GLY A 137 -0.28 -11.40 8.28
C GLY A 137 -1.64 -10.77 8.55
N ASP A 138 -1.73 -9.82 9.47
CA ASP A 138 -2.98 -9.09 9.70
C ASP A 138 -3.41 -8.32 8.45
N ARG A 139 -4.73 -8.37 8.17
CA ARG A 139 -5.37 -7.56 7.13
C ARG A 139 -5.64 -6.16 7.69
N ILE A 140 -4.75 -5.23 7.40
CA ILE A 140 -4.73 -3.90 8.03
C ILE A 140 -5.57 -2.85 7.28
N ALA A 141 -5.66 -2.98 5.97
CA ALA A 141 -6.39 -2.06 5.11
C ALA A 141 -7.04 -2.83 3.96
N GLN A 142 -7.76 -2.12 3.11
CA GLN A 142 -8.36 -2.65 1.89
C GLN A 142 -8.28 -1.62 0.78
N GLY A 143 -8.10 -2.07 -0.46
CA GLY A 143 -7.96 -1.16 -1.60
C GLY A 143 -8.84 -1.52 -2.78
N VAL A 144 -9.28 -0.49 -3.51
CA VAL A 144 -10.18 -0.61 -4.66
C VAL A 144 -9.60 0.13 -5.85
N PHE A 145 -9.61 -0.49 -7.04
CA PHE A 145 -9.33 0.21 -8.29
C PHE A 145 -10.56 1.01 -8.72
N GLN A 146 -10.37 2.29 -9.01
CA GLN A 146 -11.44 3.18 -9.45
C GLN A 146 -10.98 4.00 -10.66
N LYS A 147 -11.89 4.21 -11.59
CA LYS A 147 -11.70 5.19 -12.67
C LYS A 147 -11.89 6.60 -12.13
N TYR A 148 -11.15 7.55 -12.69
CA TYR A 148 -11.32 8.97 -12.41
C TYR A 148 -11.40 9.75 -13.70
N TYR A 149 -11.94 10.96 -13.60
CA TYR A 149 -12.03 11.92 -14.69
C TYR A 149 -11.22 13.15 -14.34
N THR A 150 -10.63 13.77 -15.35
CA THR A 150 -9.88 15.02 -15.22
C THR A 150 -10.70 16.17 -15.82
N CYS A 151 -10.57 17.37 -15.28
CA CYS A 151 -10.98 18.58 -15.97
C CYS A 151 -9.95 18.91 -17.06
N GLY A 152 -10.29 19.73 -18.04
CA GLY A 152 -9.53 19.95 -19.28
C GLY A 152 -8.09 20.50 -19.15
N GLU A 153 -7.41 20.26 -18.06
CA GLU A 153 -6.02 20.65 -17.81
C GLU A 153 -5.02 19.76 -18.54
N THR A 154 -3.97 20.38 -19.08
CA THR A 154 -2.83 19.66 -19.65
C THR A 154 -1.63 19.76 -18.72
N VAL A 155 -1.38 18.71 -17.93
CA VAL A 155 -0.21 18.60 -17.07
C VAL A 155 0.91 17.87 -17.82
N LYS A 156 2.06 18.54 -18.02
CA LYS A 156 3.23 17.98 -18.72
C LYS A 156 4.27 17.39 -17.76
N THR A 157 4.15 17.63 -16.46
CA THR A 157 5.11 17.18 -15.45
C THR A 157 5.06 15.67 -15.26
N LYS A 158 6.23 15.04 -15.26
CA LYS A 158 6.35 13.61 -14.92
C LYS A 158 6.61 13.44 -13.42
N ARG A 159 6.04 12.43 -12.82
CA ARG A 159 6.30 12.09 -11.42
C ARG A 159 7.77 11.70 -11.21
N SER A 160 8.39 12.25 -10.18
CA SER A 160 9.79 11.95 -9.79
C SER A 160 9.90 11.12 -8.50
N GLY A 161 8.80 10.87 -7.77
CA GLY A 161 8.82 10.13 -6.52
C GLY A 161 7.45 9.93 -5.88
N GLY A 162 7.45 9.53 -4.59
CA GLY A 162 6.24 9.32 -3.78
C GLY A 162 6.03 10.42 -2.74
N PHE A 163 5.10 10.21 -1.82
CA PHE A 163 4.73 11.07 -0.66
C PHE A 163 5.26 12.51 -0.70
N GLY A 164 4.45 13.45 -1.25
CA GLY A 164 4.81 14.88 -1.32
C GLY A 164 5.79 15.25 -2.44
N SER A 165 6.15 14.32 -3.36
CA SER A 165 7.06 14.62 -4.48
C SER A 165 6.50 15.58 -5.52
N SER A 166 5.18 15.84 -5.51
CA SER A 166 4.52 16.85 -6.33
C SER A 166 4.63 18.27 -5.78
N GLY A 167 5.35 18.44 -4.64
CA GLY A 167 5.58 19.74 -4.02
C GLY A 167 4.52 20.12 -3.00
N THR A 168 4.87 21.11 -2.16
CA THR A 168 3.98 21.72 -1.14
C THR A 168 3.54 23.13 -1.52
N LYS A 169 3.98 23.62 -2.68
CA LYS A 169 3.59 24.92 -3.28
C LYS A 169 3.56 24.79 -4.79
#